data_e3946fbb12eb7915e8dbf8dc25e7d290
#
_entry.id   e3946fbb12eb7915e8dbf8dc25e7d290
#
_cell.length_a   1.000
_cell.length_b   1.000
_cell.length_c   1.000
_cell.angle_alpha   90.00
_cell.angle_beta   90.00
_cell.angle_gamma   90.00
#
_symmetry.space_group_name_H-M   'P 1'
#
loop_
_entity.id
_entity.type
_entity.pdbx_description
1 polymer ?
#
loop_
_entity_poly.entity_id
_entity_poly.type
_entity_poly.pdbx_seq_one_letter_code
_entity_poly.pdbx_strand_id
1 'polypeptide(L)'
;MTPTPLSFQDFKKKMDKGSTVIDLRDQHAFSKKHIPGSICIGGGQKLGFWASMVVPYNTPTLIVTDDPMVVSDAVVSLARVGLCQVDGYLIGGVEAWEKEGERFQPQKK
;
A
#
# COMPACT_ATOMS: atom_id res chain seq x y z
N MET A 1 -6.10 9.56 -13.98
CA MET A 1 -6.55 8.21 -13.59
C MET A 1 -6.97 8.20 -12.13
N THR A 2 -8.14 7.68 -11.84
CA THR A 2 -8.65 7.65 -10.47
C THR A 2 -8.30 6.31 -9.84
N PRO A 3 -7.65 6.31 -8.67
CA PRO A 3 -7.35 5.06 -7.98
C PRO A 3 -8.63 4.33 -7.61
N THR A 4 -8.61 3.02 -7.66
CA THR A 4 -9.78 2.19 -7.41
C THR A 4 -9.85 1.81 -5.94
N PRO A 5 -10.94 2.16 -5.25
CA PRO A 5 -11.12 1.65 -3.88
C PRO A 5 -11.45 0.16 -3.95
N LEU A 6 -10.76 -0.63 -3.15
CA LEU A 6 -10.91 -2.07 -3.14
C LEU A 6 -11.46 -2.53 -1.80
N SER A 7 -12.42 -3.45 -1.87
CA SER A 7 -12.88 -4.12 -0.66
C SER A 7 -11.76 -4.99 -0.10
N PHE A 8 -11.91 -5.40 1.17
CA PHE A 8 -10.94 -6.29 1.78
C PHE A 8 -10.74 -7.55 0.92
N GLN A 9 -11.84 -8.14 0.45
CA GLN A 9 -11.76 -9.37 -0.30
C GLN A 9 -11.01 -9.20 -1.61
N ASP A 10 -11.30 -8.14 -2.33
CA ASP A 10 -10.61 -7.86 -3.59
C ASP A 10 -9.15 -7.54 -3.37
N PHE A 11 -8.86 -6.77 -2.33
CA PHE A 11 -7.48 -6.41 -1.99
C PHE A 11 -6.69 -7.68 -1.65
N LYS A 12 -7.24 -8.53 -0.79
CA LYS A 12 -6.57 -9.74 -0.38
C LYS A 12 -6.32 -10.69 -1.56
N LYS A 13 -7.29 -10.79 -2.44
CA LYS A 13 -7.15 -11.63 -3.62
C LYS A 13 -6.00 -11.18 -4.49
N LYS A 14 -5.88 -9.88 -4.72
CA LYS A 14 -4.78 -9.34 -5.51
C LYS A 14 -3.45 -9.51 -4.80
N MET A 15 -3.43 -9.31 -3.49
CA MET A 15 -2.22 -9.49 -2.70
C MET A 15 -1.74 -10.94 -2.77
N ASP A 16 -2.66 -11.89 -2.69
CA ASP A 16 -2.32 -13.31 -2.75
C ASP A 16 -1.77 -13.70 -4.13
N LYS A 17 -2.10 -12.93 -5.15
CA LYS A 17 -1.57 -13.18 -6.49
C LYS A 17 -0.19 -12.58 -6.70
N GLY A 18 0.36 -11.91 -5.71
CA GLY A 18 1.71 -11.40 -5.77
C GLY A 18 1.84 -9.90 -5.93
N SER A 19 0.76 -9.15 -5.80
CA SER A 19 0.86 -7.68 -5.86
C SER A 19 1.71 -7.15 -4.74
N THR A 20 2.48 -6.10 -5.02
CA THR A 20 3.28 -5.42 -4.01
C THR A 20 2.37 -4.46 -3.25
N VAL A 21 2.45 -4.49 -1.93
CA VAL A 21 1.64 -3.62 -1.07
C VAL A 21 2.52 -2.53 -0.49
N ILE A 22 2.17 -1.29 -0.76
CA ILE A 22 2.89 -0.12 -0.26
C ILE A 22 2.04 0.53 0.83
N ASP A 23 2.63 0.72 2.00
CA ASP A 23 1.97 1.38 3.13
C ASP A 23 2.46 2.82 3.19
N LEU A 24 1.54 3.76 3.04
CA LEU A 24 1.86 5.18 3.02
C LEU A 24 1.81 5.84 4.39
N ARG A 25 1.46 5.08 5.42
CA ARG A 25 1.42 5.64 6.78
C ARG A 25 2.83 5.94 7.25
N ASP A 26 2.92 6.71 8.35
CA ASP A 26 4.25 7.00 8.88
C ASP A 26 4.88 5.74 9.47
N GLN A 27 6.17 5.81 9.67
CA GLN A 27 6.94 4.66 10.12
C GLN A 27 6.52 4.19 11.51
N HIS A 28 6.10 5.11 12.36
CA HIS A 28 5.65 4.77 13.70
C HIS A 28 4.40 3.91 13.66
N ALA A 29 3.41 4.32 12.87
CA ALA A 29 2.18 3.55 12.73
C ALA A 29 2.46 2.17 12.11
N PHE A 30 3.34 2.13 11.11
CA PHE A 30 3.71 0.89 10.46
C PHE A 30 4.35 -0.09 11.45
N SER A 31 5.26 0.42 12.29
CA SER A 31 5.96 -0.47 13.22
C SER A 31 5.05 -1.04 14.29
N LYS A 32 3.96 -0.35 14.62
CA LYS A 32 3.01 -0.88 15.60
C LYS A 32 2.23 -2.06 15.06
N LYS A 33 1.70 -1.92 13.85
CA LYS A 33 1.03 -3.03 13.17
C LYS A 33 0.93 -2.70 11.69
N HIS A 34 1.14 -3.71 10.87
CA HIS A 34 1.05 -3.55 9.43
C HIS A 34 0.68 -4.87 8.78
N ILE A 35 0.15 -4.78 7.57
CA ILE A 35 -0.22 -5.96 6.81
C ILE A 35 1.05 -6.74 6.45
N PRO A 36 1.06 -8.07 6.66
CA PRO A 36 2.26 -8.86 6.34
C PRO A 36 2.68 -8.69 4.89
N GLY A 37 3.97 -8.47 4.69
CA GLY A 37 4.51 -8.30 3.35
C GLY A 37 4.41 -6.89 2.80
N SER A 38 3.76 -5.96 3.49
CA SER A 38 3.68 -4.59 3.02
C SER A 38 5.01 -3.86 3.26
N ILE A 39 5.25 -2.85 2.42
CA ILE A 39 6.48 -2.07 2.47
C ILE A 39 6.12 -0.65 2.91
N CYS A 40 6.74 -0.17 3.97
CA CYS A 40 6.51 1.18 4.43
C CYS A 40 7.39 2.15 3.66
N ILE A 41 6.76 2.99 2.87
CA ILE A 41 7.52 4.00 2.13
C ILE A 41 7.22 5.39 2.66
N GLY A 42 6.05 5.57 3.26
CA GLY A 42 5.58 6.89 3.64
C GLY A 42 5.13 7.65 2.41
N GLY A 43 4.31 8.65 2.61
CA GLY A 43 3.87 9.49 1.51
C GLY A 43 4.83 10.66 1.31
N GLY A 44 4.44 11.57 0.43
CA GLY A 44 5.15 12.81 0.24
C GLY A 44 5.99 12.84 -1.01
N GLN A 45 6.85 13.83 -1.07
CA GLN A 45 7.55 14.16 -2.31
C GLN A 45 8.54 13.09 -2.76
N LYS A 46 9.06 12.32 -1.80
CA LYS A 46 10.08 11.32 -2.12
C LYS A 46 9.52 9.92 -2.33
N LEU A 47 8.20 9.80 -2.33
CA LEU A 47 7.56 8.50 -2.49
C LEU A 47 8.05 7.77 -3.74
N GLY A 48 8.02 8.44 -4.89
CA GLY A 48 8.44 7.81 -6.13
C GLY A 48 9.89 7.35 -6.10
N PHE A 49 10.76 8.19 -5.53
CA PHE A 49 12.17 7.85 -5.42
C PHE A 49 12.37 6.56 -4.61
N TRP A 50 11.79 6.51 -3.43
CA TRP A 50 11.96 5.32 -2.58
C TRP A 50 11.30 4.10 -3.19
N ALA A 51 10.11 4.28 -3.79
CA ALA A 51 9.42 3.17 -4.40
C ALA A 51 10.21 2.57 -5.56
N SER A 52 10.87 3.42 -6.35
CA SER A 52 11.65 2.94 -7.49
C SER A 52 12.81 2.04 -7.06
N MET A 53 13.23 2.15 -5.80
CA MET A 53 14.32 1.34 -5.29
C MET A 53 13.87 -0.01 -4.76
N VAL A 54 12.61 -0.13 -4.33
CA VAL A 54 12.16 -1.34 -3.63
C VAL A 54 11.01 -2.06 -4.31
N VAL A 55 10.29 -1.40 -5.21
CA VAL A 55 9.15 -2.01 -5.89
C VAL A 55 9.57 -2.51 -7.26
N PRO A 56 9.37 -3.80 -7.55
CA PRO A 56 9.73 -4.33 -8.87
C PRO A 56 8.88 -3.71 -9.97
N TYR A 57 9.50 -3.43 -11.10
CA TYR A 57 8.76 -3.01 -12.28
C TYR A 57 7.89 -4.17 -12.76
N ASN A 58 6.82 -3.84 -13.45
CA ASN A 58 5.90 -4.82 -14.04
C ASN A 58 5.18 -5.66 -12.99
N THR A 59 5.10 -5.14 -11.77
CA THR A 59 4.38 -5.80 -10.69
C THR A 59 3.20 -4.93 -10.29
N PRO A 60 1.98 -5.49 -10.22
CA PRO A 60 0.85 -4.71 -9.72
C PRO A 60 1.10 -4.24 -8.31
N THR A 61 0.64 -3.03 -8.00
CA THR A 61 0.88 -2.40 -6.72
C THR A 61 -0.44 -2.06 -6.05
N LEU A 62 -0.52 -2.29 -4.75
CA LEU A 62 -1.67 -1.95 -3.93
C LEU A 62 -1.22 -0.95 -2.87
N ILE A 63 -2.13 -0.09 -2.45
CA ILE A 63 -1.82 0.98 -1.51
C ILE A 63 -2.62 0.81 -0.23
N VAL A 64 -1.95 1.02 0.90
CA VAL A 64 -2.57 1.06 2.22
C VAL A 64 -2.31 2.45 2.81
N THR A 65 -3.36 3.11 3.26
CA THR A 65 -3.23 4.42 3.87
C THR A 65 -4.41 4.63 4.81
N ASP A 66 -4.24 5.49 5.81
CA ASP A 66 -5.34 5.91 6.67
C ASP A 66 -5.99 7.20 6.17
N ASP A 67 -5.52 7.74 5.05
CA ASP A 67 -6.08 8.95 4.46
C ASP A 67 -6.22 8.75 2.95
N PRO A 68 -7.44 8.40 2.47
CA PRO A 68 -7.63 8.16 1.04
C PRO A 68 -7.32 9.36 0.15
N MET A 69 -7.29 10.56 0.73
CA MET A 69 -7.05 11.76 -0.06
C MET A 69 -5.64 11.80 -0.65
N VAL A 70 -4.69 11.07 -0.07
CA VAL A 70 -3.31 11.09 -0.57
C VAL A 70 -3.09 10.07 -1.69
N VAL A 71 -4.08 9.22 -1.98
CA VAL A 71 -3.87 8.14 -2.94
C VAL A 71 -3.62 8.66 -4.35
N SER A 72 -4.37 9.68 -4.76
CA SER A 72 -4.19 10.24 -6.10
C SER A 72 -2.79 10.78 -6.32
N ASP A 73 -2.26 11.51 -5.34
CA ASP A 73 -0.90 12.03 -5.43
C ASP A 73 0.13 10.91 -5.45
N ALA A 74 -0.12 9.87 -4.68
CA ALA A 74 0.78 8.72 -4.65
C ALA A 74 0.83 8.04 -6.01
N VAL A 75 -0.33 7.86 -6.65
CA VAL A 75 -0.38 7.22 -7.98
C VAL A 75 0.43 8.04 -8.99
N VAL A 76 0.31 9.37 -8.94
CA VAL A 76 1.07 10.22 -9.84
C VAL A 76 2.56 10.10 -9.58
N SER A 77 2.97 10.10 -8.31
CA SER A 77 4.38 9.99 -7.96
C SER A 77 4.97 8.66 -8.42
N LEU A 78 4.21 7.59 -8.28
CA LEU A 78 4.66 6.28 -8.71
C LEU A 78 4.77 6.20 -10.22
N ALA A 79 3.80 6.79 -10.93
CA ALA A 79 3.83 6.79 -12.39
C ALA A 79 5.05 7.52 -12.94
N ARG A 80 5.50 8.56 -12.26
CA ARG A 80 6.66 9.34 -12.71
C ARG A 80 7.95 8.52 -12.75
N VAL A 81 8.02 7.46 -11.96
CA VAL A 81 9.20 6.59 -11.95
C VAL A 81 8.91 5.25 -12.64
N GLY A 82 7.83 5.19 -13.41
CA GLY A 82 7.53 3.99 -14.21
C GLY A 82 6.70 2.94 -13.50
N LEU A 83 6.22 3.20 -12.29
CA LEU A 83 5.41 2.24 -11.56
C LEU A 83 3.93 2.59 -11.80
N CYS A 84 3.43 2.19 -12.95
CA CYS A 84 2.11 2.61 -13.43
C CYS A 84 0.99 1.61 -13.16
N GLN A 85 1.30 0.45 -12.59
CA GLN A 85 0.30 -0.59 -12.38
C GLN A 85 -0.25 -0.54 -10.96
N VAL A 86 -0.82 0.59 -10.58
CA VAL A 86 -1.47 0.70 -9.27
C VAL A 86 -2.91 0.24 -9.43
N ASP A 87 -3.23 -0.92 -8.87
CA ASP A 87 -4.54 -1.52 -9.01
C ASP A 87 -5.58 -0.90 -8.08
N GLY A 88 -5.14 -0.31 -6.98
CA GLY A 88 -6.08 0.33 -6.08
C GLY A 88 -5.56 0.41 -4.65
N TYR A 89 -6.46 0.80 -3.75
CA TYR A 89 -6.13 0.93 -2.34
C TYR A 89 -7.20 0.27 -1.48
N LEU A 90 -6.82 -0.16 -0.29
CA LEU A 90 -7.73 -0.85 0.62
C LEU A 90 -8.68 0.14 1.30
N ILE A 91 -9.98 -0.03 1.09
CA ILE A 91 -10.98 0.77 1.78
C ILE A 91 -10.86 0.49 3.28
N GLY A 92 -10.76 1.56 4.08
CA GLY A 92 -10.62 1.42 5.52
C GLY A 92 -9.23 1.08 6.01
N GLY A 93 -8.29 0.86 5.10
CA GLY A 93 -6.88 0.67 5.46
C GLY A 93 -6.65 -0.48 6.43
N VAL A 94 -5.71 -0.29 7.33
CA VAL A 94 -5.32 -1.33 8.29
C VAL A 94 -6.47 -1.74 9.19
N GLU A 95 -7.38 -0.81 9.48
CA GLU A 95 -8.53 -1.15 10.32
C GLU A 95 -9.46 -2.15 9.64
N ALA A 96 -9.62 -2.04 8.32
CA ALA A 96 -10.42 -3.02 7.59
C ALA A 96 -9.78 -4.40 7.64
N TRP A 97 -8.46 -4.45 7.54
CA TRP A 97 -7.72 -5.70 7.65
C TRP A 97 -7.96 -6.35 9.02
N GLU A 98 -7.91 -5.53 10.07
CA GLU A 98 -8.12 -6.01 11.42
C GLU A 98 -9.54 -6.52 11.63
N LYS A 99 -10.53 -5.81 11.10
CA LYS A 99 -11.93 -6.20 11.24
C LYS A 99 -12.23 -7.56 10.65
N GLU A 100 -11.51 -7.94 9.62
CA GLU A 100 -11.73 -9.24 8.98
C GLU A 100 -11.02 -10.36 9.70
N GLY A 101 -10.41 -10.08 10.85
CA GLY A 101 -9.74 -11.10 11.64
C GLY A 101 -8.41 -11.54 11.08
N GLU A 102 -7.87 -10.81 10.13
CA GLU A 102 -6.58 -11.16 9.57
C GLU A 102 -5.46 -10.77 10.51
N ARG A 103 -4.33 -11.44 10.36
CA ARG A 103 -3.19 -11.20 11.21
C ARG A 103 -2.35 -10.06 10.69
N PHE A 104 -1.76 -9.32 11.64
CA PHE A 104 -0.72 -8.38 11.34
C PHE A 104 0.62 -9.03 11.51
N GLN A 105 1.64 -8.47 10.87
CA GLN A 105 2.98 -8.89 11.14
C GLN A 105 3.32 -8.53 12.59
N PRO A 106 3.77 -9.50 13.42
CA PRO A 106 4.06 -9.19 14.81
C PRO A 106 5.23 -8.23 14.91
N GLN A 107 5.10 -7.33 15.88
CA GLN A 107 6.18 -6.43 16.18
C GLN A 107 7.29 -7.21 16.85
N LYS A 108 8.50 -7.00 16.37
CA LYS A 108 9.64 -7.67 16.96
C LYS A 108 9.97 -7.04 18.31
N LYS A 109 10.21 -7.87 19.27
CA LYS A 109 10.59 -7.38 20.59
C LYS A 109 12.07 -7.50 20.80
#